data_fce9dce8b75e2502a765c8dfcc690059
#
_entry.id   fce9dce8b75e2502a765c8dfcc690059
#
_cell.length_a   1.000
_cell.length_b   1.000
_cell.length_c   1.000
_cell.angle_alpha   90.00
_cell.angle_beta   90.00
_cell.angle_gamma   90.00
#
_symmetry.space_group_name_H-M   'P 1'
#
loop_
_entity.id
_entity.type
_entity.pdbx_description
1 polymer ?
#
loop_
_entity_poly.entity_id
_entity_poly.type
_entity_poly.pdbx_seq_one_letter_code
_entity_poly.pdbx_strand_id
1 'polypeptide(L)'
;MPAIVTNSHRVVAADYFQNDVASIPTYVFIGGTSEWEDENNPPDVADSVQGQIFSYDEIIGAKRIQSDNIISCIPRIDWEFERVYDEYRDDVNLIDSLNPETNDFYKFYVITDEFNVYKCLSNNYRSPSIIKPSGTSVNPIETPDGYKWKYMYTVKSTDAFSFMTPNYIPCYTAQYDDGGAQWLTQQSAISGTIDNIYITDGGTQYTTTNPPTITITGDGTGCQAVAVIDNDSGAITAINIIDPGEGYTTA
;
A
#
# COMPACT_ATOMS: atom_id res chain seq x y z
N MET A 1 26.94 -18.25 -2.92
CA MET A 1 26.07 -17.18 -2.42
C MET A 1 24.64 -17.62 -2.69
N PRO A 2 23.73 -17.58 -1.73
CA PRO A 2 22.33 -17.81 -2.03
C PRO A 2 21.84 -16.75 -3.03
N ALA A 3 21.01 -17.17 -3.98
CA ALA A 3 20.41 -16.25 -4.94
C ALA A 3 19.43 -15.32 -4.18
N ILE A 4 19.64 -14.01 -4.30
CA ILE A 4 18.72 -13.03 -3.72
C ILE A 4 17.57 -12.86 -4.70
N VAL A 5 16.39 -13.36 -4.33
CA VAL A 5 15.16 -13.13 -5.07
C VAL A 5 14.57 -11.79 -4.62
N THR A 6 14.61 -10.80 -5.50
CA THR A 6 14.06 -9.46 -5.21
C THR A 6 12.53 -9.47 -5.28
N ASN A 7 11.87 -8.51 -4.63
CA ASN A 7 10.42 -8.34 -4.73
C ASN A 7 9.96 -8.08 -6.15
N SER A 8 10.68 -7.26 -6.89
CA SER A 8 10.39 -7.03 -8.31
C SER A 8 10.36 -8.34 -9.10
N HIS A 9 11.30 -9.27 -8.82
CA HIS A 9 11.29 -10.58 -9.46
C HIS A 9 10.07 -11.42 -9.03
N ARG A 10 9.68 -11.37 -7.77
CA ARG A 10 8.49 -12.09 -7.27
C ARG A 10 7.20 -11.58 -7.91
N VAL A 11 7.05 -10.25 -8.04
CA VAL A 11 5.90 -9.63 -8.71
C VAL A 11 5.84 -10.06 -10.17
N VAL A 12 6.95 -9.95 -10.90
CA VAL A 12 7.03 -10.36 -12.31
C VAL A 12 6.74 -11.87 -12.47
N ALA A 13 7.24 -12.71 -11.57
CA ALA A 13 6.96 -14.15 -11.60
C ALA A 13 5.48 -14.46 -11.34
N ALA A 14 4.83 -13.72 -10.45
CA ALA A 14 3.39 -13.85 -10.19
C ALA A 14 2.56 -13.41 -11.40
N ASP A 15 2.94 -12.32 -12.06
CA ASP A 15 2.27 -11.84 -13.27
C ASP A 15 2.42 -12.85 -14.43
N TYR A 16 3.60 -13.44 -14.60
CA TYR A 16 3.81 -14.51 -15.59
C TYR A 16 2.94 -15.73 -15.28
N PHE A 17 2.89 -16.16 -14.03
CA PHE A 17 2.03 -17.27 -13.62
C PHE A 17 0.55 -16.99 -13.92
N GLN A 18 0.07 -15.79 -13.64
CA GLN A 18 -1.30 -15.37 -13.92
C GLN A 18 -1.61 -15.38 -15.44
N ASN A 19 -0.65 -14.94 -16.26
CA ASN A 19 -0.76 -14.98 -17.73
C ASN A 19 -0.72 -16.42 -18.26
N ASP A 20 0.11 -17.29 -17.70
CA ASP A 20 0.20 -18.70 -18.09
C ASP A 20 -1.10 -19.44 -17.81
N VAL A 21 -1.72 -19.21 -16.66
CA VAL A 21 -3.04 -19.80 -16.33
C VAL A 21 -4.12 -19.38 -17.31
N ALA A 22 -4.02 -18.17 -17.90
CA ALA A 22 -4.95 -17.71 -18.93
C ALA A 22 -4.80 -18.47 -20.26
N SER A 23 -3.60 -18.95 -20.57
CA SER A 23 -3.24 -19.55 -21.86
C SER A 23 -3.09 -21.07 -21.82
N ILE A 24 -2.71 -21.64 -20.67
CA ILE A 24 -2.40 -23.06 -20.51
C ILE A 24 -3.46 -23.71 -19.59
N PRO A 25 -4.03 -24.89 -19.95
CA PRO A 25 -4.93 -25.62 -19.06
C PRO A 25 -4.25 -25.97 -17.75
N THR A 26 -4.56 -25.23 -16.70
CA THR A 26 -3.97 -25.39 -15.36
C THR A 26 -5.02 -25.93 -14.39
N TYR A 27 -4.61 -26.85 -13.52
CA TYR A 27 -5.48 -27.47 -12.53
C TYR A 27 -4.90 -27.28 -11.14
N VAL A 28 -5.76 -26.97 -10.18
CA VAL A 28 -5.46 -26.99 -8.75
C VAL A 28 -6.08 -28.22 -8.14
N PHE A 29 -5.30 -28.91 -7.32
CA PHE A 29 -5.72 -30.05 -6.56
C PHE A 29 -5.74 -29.70 -5.08
N ILE A 30 -6.69 -30.26 -4.34
CA ILE A 30 -6.69 -30.29 -2.89
C ILE A 30 -6.58 -31.75 -2.47
N GLY A 31 -5.72 -32.02 -1.52
CA GLY A 31 -5.46 -33.37 -1.01
C GLY A 31 -4.77 -33.27 0.35
N GLY A 32 -4.38 -34.45 0.89
CA GLY A 32 -3.77 -34.54 2.19
C GLY A 32 -4.81 -34.72 3.29
N THR A 33 -5.18 -35.98 3.51
CA THR A 33 -6.06 -36.37 4.62
C THR A 33 -5.28 -36.69 5.88
N SER A 34 -3.96 -36.81 5.77
CA SER A 34 -3.05 -37.06 6.88
C SER A 34 -2.62 -35.73 7.50
N GLU A 35 -2.75 -35.60 8.79
CA GLU A 35 -2.25 -34.46 9.56
C GLU A 35 -0.72 -34.42 9.48
N TRP A 36 -0.16 -33.21 9.37
CA TRP A 36 1.28 -33.02 9.52
C TRP A 36 1.67 -33.08 10.99
N GLU A 37 2.92 -33.40 11.28
CA GLU A 37 3.45 -33.41 12.64
C GLU A 37 3.38 -32.03 13.29
N ASP A 38 3.54 -30.97 12.49
CA ASP A 38 3.30 -29.58 12.86
C ASP A 38 2.62 -28.83 11.69
N GLU A 39 1.37 -28.46 11.86
CA GLU A 39 0.57 -27.75 10.85
C GLU A 39 1.09 -26.34 10.55
N ASN A 40 1.84 -25.72 11.46
CA ASN A 40 2.44 -24.41 11.24
C ASN A 40 3.80 -24.49 10.53
N ASN A 41 4.39 -25.67 10.46
CA ASN A 41 5.67 -25.91 9.82
C ASN A 41 5.59 -27.16 8.93
N PRO A 42 4.89 -27.07 7.79
CA PRO A 42 4.73 -28.19 6.87
C PRO A 42 6.08 -28.67 6.35
N PRO A 43 6.22 -29.97 6.03
CA PRO A 43 7.45 -30.51 5.48
C PRO A 43 7.82 -29.83 4.15
N ASP A 44 9.11 -29.72 3.91
CA ASP A 44 9.64 -29.18 2.67
C ASP A 44 9.10 -29.94 1.45
N VAL A 45 8.78 -29.20 0.40
CA VAL A 45 8.35 -29.78 -0.87
C VAL A 45 9.49 -30.59 -1.47
N ALA A 46 9.26 -31.89 -1.65
CA ALA A 46 10.23 -32.79 -2.29
C ALA A 46 9.81 -33.10 -3.72
N ASP A 47 10.71 -32.80 -4.67
CA ASP A 47 10.53 -33.18 -6.08
C ASP A 47 11.02 -34.63 -6.27
N SER A 48 10.17 -35.59 -5.85
CA SER A 48 10.44 -37.01 -5.98
C SER A 48 9.24 -37.72 -6.65
N VAL A 49 9.53 -38.74 -7.44
CA VAL A 49 8.50 -39.57 -8.09
C VAL A 49 7.54 -40.16 -7.04
N GLN A 50 8.07 -40.54 -5.88
CA GLN A 50 7.28 -41.09 -4.79
C GLN A 50 6.37 -40.06 -4.16
N GLY A 51 6.85 -38.81 -4.00
CA GLY A 51 6.03 -37.68 -3.55
C GLY A 51 4.91 -37.33 -4.53
N GLN A 52 5.20 -37.41 -5.84
CA GLN A 52 4.18 -37.19 -6.87
C GLN A 52 3.10 -38.27 -6.85
N ILE A 53 3.46 -39.56 -6.76
CA ILE A 53 2.51 -40.67 -6.65
C ILE A 53 1.64 -40.50 -5.40
N PHE A 54 2.26 -40.22 -4.26
CA PHE A 54 1.55 -39.98 -3.01
C PHE A 54 0.57 -38.79 -3.14
N SER A 55 0.99 -37.70 -3.76
CA SER A 55 0.12 -36.53 -3.99
C SER A 55 -1.09 -36.88 -4.87
N TYR A 56 -0.90 -37.72 -5.89
CA TYR A 56 -2.02 -38.19 -6.74
C TYR A 56 -2.97 -39.10 -6.01
N ASP A 57 -2.47 -39.97 -5.14
CA ASP A 57 -3.31 -40.92 -4.37
C ASP A 57 -4.14 -40.22 -3.29
N GLU A 58 -3.66 -39.07 -2.80
CA GLU A 58 -4.30 -38.27 -1.75
C GLU A 58 -5.25 -37.18 -2.30
N ILE A 59 -5.47 -37.07 -3.61
CA ILE A 59 -6.34 -36.07 -4.21
C ILE A 59 -7.79 -36.28 -3.78
N ILE A 60 -8.34 -35.30 -3.06
CA ILE A 60 -9.75 -35.24 -2.67
C ILE A 60 -10.58 -34.54 -3.74
N GLY A 61 -10.02 -33.50 -4.35
CA GLY A 61 -10.73 -32.73 -5.35
C GLY A 61 -9.75 -32.00 -6.29
N ALA A 62 -10.26 -31.73 -7.49
CA ALA A 62 -9.53 -31.02 -8.53
C ALA A 62 -10.41 -29.98 -9.21
N LYS A 63 -9.88 -28.82 -9.51
CA LYS A 63 -10.56 -27.78 -10.27
C LYS A 63 -9.64 -27.25 -11.35
N ARG A 64 -10.15 -27.16 -12.59
CA ARG A 64 -9.47 -26.34 -13.61
C ARG A 64 -9.61 -24.88 -13.22
N ILE A 65 -8.49 -24.18 -13.18
CA ILE A 65 -8.46 -22.73 -12.91
C ILE A 65 -8.34 -21.96 -14.21
N GLN A 66 -8.89 -20.75 -14.20
CA GLN A 66 -8.86 -19.78 -15.28
C GLN A 66 -8.35 -18.45 -14.70
N SER A 67 -8.09 -17.47 -15.56
CA SER A 67 -7.56 -16.16 -15.14
C SER A 67 -8.45 -15.42 -14.12
N ASP A 68 -9.76 -15.65 -14.15
CA ASP A 68 -10.74 -15.11 -13.20
C ASP A 68 -10.75 -15.82 -11.83
N ASN A 69 -10.03 -16.93 -11.70
CA ASN A 69 -9.89 -17.67 -10.45
C ASN A 69 -8.60 -17.33 -9.69
N ILE A 70 -7.82 -16.38 -10.18
CA ILE A 70 -6.56 -15.94 -9.60
C ILE A 70 -6.56 -14.42 -9.53
N ILE A 71 -6.16 -13.88 -8.40
CA ILE A 71 -6.00 -12.45 -8.21
C ILE A 71 -4.79 -12.18 -7.31
N SER A 72 -4.11 -11.07 -7.55
CA SER A 72 -3.07 -10.59 -6.65
C SER A 72 -3.69 -10.10 -5.36
N CYS A 73 -3.09 -10.46 -4.23
CA CYS A 73 -3.55 -10.04 -2.91
C CYS A 73 -2.41 -9.40 -2.12
N ILE A 74 -2.80 -8.47 -1.25
CA ILE A 74 -1.92 -7.85 -0.25
C ILE A 74 -2.44 -8.16 1.15
N PRO A 75 -1.61 -8.08 2.20
CA PRO A 75 -2.05 -8.25 3.58
C PRO A 75 -3.22 -7.31 3.91
N ARG A 76 -4.19 -7.80 4.65
CA ARG A 76 -5.33 -7.00 5.07
C ARG A 76 -4.99 -6.18 6.30
N ILE A 77 -5.17 -4.87 6.19
CA ILE A 77 -5.01 -3.92 7.29
C ILE A 77 -6.31 -3.12 7.37
N ASP A 78 -7.17 -3.47 8.30
CA ASP A 78 -8.40 -2.72 8.53
C ASP A 78 -8.09 -1.39 9.23
N TRP A 79 -8.84 -0.34 8.88
CA TRP A 79 -8.79 0.88 9.65
C TRP A 79 -9.41 0.65 11.04
N GLU A 80 -8.67 1.02 12.07
CA GLU A 80 -9.08 0.89 13.47
C GLU A 80 -8.97 2.25 14.16
N PHE A 81 -9.94 2.56 15.00
CA PHE A 81 -9.96 3.77 15.81
C PHE A 81 -8.78 3.80 16.80
N GLU A 82 -8.16 4.97 16.97
CA GLU A 82 -6.99 5.19 17.83
C GLU A 82 -5.72 4.40 17.45
N ARG A 83 -5.65 3.91 16.23
CA ARG A 83 -4.44 3.25 15.73
C ARG A 83 -3.53 4.24 15.02
N VAL A 84 -2.21 4.05 15.21
CA VAL A 84 -1.18 4.77 14.44
C VAL A 84 -0.86 3.99 13.19
N TYR A 85 -0.87 4.68 12.03
CA TYR A 85 -0.47 4.14 10.75
C TYR A 85 0.86 4.74 10.31
N ASP A 86 1.62 3.98 9.53
CA ASP A 86 2.88 4.44 8.98
C ASP A 86 2.62 5.27 7.72
N GLU A 87 3.49 6.23 7.46
CA GLU A 87 3.45 6.98 6.21
C GLU A 87 4.03 6.15 5.07
N TYR A 88 3.46 6.29 3.89
CA TYR A 88 4.07 5.76 2.69
C TYR A 88 5.36 6.53 2.40
N ARG A 89 6.42 5.77 2.15
CA ARG A 89 7.73 6.29 1.77
C ARG A 89 8.26 5.44 0.62
N ASP A 90 8.75 6.07 -0.42
CA ASP A 90 9.33 5.39 -1.58
C ASP A 90 10.85 5.14 -1.45
N ASP A 91 11.51 5.84 -0.53
CA ASP A 91 12.91 5.66 -0.17
C ASP A 91 13.17 4.42 0.71
N VAL A 92 12.11 3.82 1.26
CA VAL A 92 12.17 2.62 2.11
C VAL A 92 11.41 1.48 1.46
N ASN A 93 11.98 0.30 1.45
CA ASN A 93 11.24 -0.90 1.03
C ASN A 93 10.24 -1.30 2.14
N LEU A 94 9.06 -0.68 2.12
CA LEU A 94 8.01 -0.88 3.13
C LEU A 94 7.43 -2.30 3.16
N ILE A 95 7.66 -3.09 2.11
CA ILE A 95 7.09 -4.44 1.98
C ILE A 95 7.99 -5.50 2.63
N ASP A 96 9.30 -5.33 2.50
CA ASP A 96 10.27 -6.32 2.99
C ASP A 96 10.96 -5.90 4.29
N SER A 97 10.79 -4.66 4.72
CA SER A 97 11.44 -4.12 5.91
C SER A 97 10.45 -4.07 7.07
N LEU A 98 10.95 -4.35 8.26
CA LEU A 98 10.21 -4.06 9.48
C LEU A 98 10.39 -2.59 9.83
N ASN A 99 9.33 -1.98 10.32
CA ASN A 99 9.41 -0.67 10.95
C ASN A 99 10.30 -0.77 12.20
N PRO A 100 11.44 -0.06 12.27
CA PRO A 100 12.39 -0.18 13.38
C PRO A 100 11.81 0.26 14.73
N GLU A 101 10.73 1.03 14.72
CA GLU A 101 10.10 1.51 15.96
C GLU A 101 9.09 0.53 16.53
N THR A 102 8.37 -0.18 15.68
CA THR A 102 7.34 -1.14 16.10
C THR A 102 7.80 -2.60 16.03
N ASN A 103 8.89 -2.87 15.32
CA ASN A 103 9.37 -4.21 14.97
C ASN A 103 8.28 -5.08 14.29
N ASP A 104 7.40 -4.43 13.53
CA ASP A 104 6.32 -5.04 12.76
C ASP A 104 6.37 -4.53 11.31
N PHE A 105 5.65 -5.17 10.41
CA PHE A 105 5.53 -4.67 9.03
C PHE A 105 4.90 -3.28 9.00
N TYR A 106 5.34 -2.46 8.05
CA TYR A 106 4.79 -1.13 7.84
C TYR A 106 3.30 -1.19 7.48
N LYS A 107 2.50 -0.41 8.19
CA LYS A 107 1.05 -0.32 7.98
C LYS A 107 0.68 1.01 7.33
N PHE A 108 1.13 1.20 6.09
CA PHE A 108 1.00 2.44 5.33
C PHE A 108 -0.25 2.52 4.44
N TYR A 109 -1.13 1.54 4.52
CA TYR A 109 -2.43 1.53 3.85
C TYR A 109 -3.47 0.87 4.74
N VAL A 110 -4.74 1.17 4.47
CA VAL A 110 -5.86 0.60 5.20
C VAL A 110 -7.01 0.29 4.25
N ILE A 111 -7.82 -0.71 4.60
CA ILE A 111 -9.14 -0.93 4.02
C ILE A 111 -10.21 -0.51 5.02
N THR A 112 -11.27 0.15 4.54
CA THR A 112 -12.44 0.51 5.34
C THR A 112 -13.57 -0.50 5.15
N ASP A 113 -14.59 -0.43 5.99
CA ASP A 113 -15.83 -1.22 5.90
C ASP A 113 -16.64 -0.96 4.62
N GLU A 114 -16.33 0.14 3.91
CA GLU A 114 -16.86 0.44 2.57
C GLU A 114 -16.06 -0.22 1.44
N PHE A 115 -15.09 -1.08 1.78
CA PHE A 115 -14.15 -1.73 0.87
C PHE A 115 -13.24 -0.76 0.09
N ASN A 116 -13.13 0.50 0.53
CA ASN A 116 -12.18 1.45 -0.02
C ASN A 116 -10.80 1.24 0.59
N VAL A 117 -9.79 1.25 -0.25
CA VAL A 117 -8.38 1.15 0.16
C VAL A 117 -7.74 2.52 0.04
N TYR A 118 -7.09 2.95 1.12
CA TYR A 118 -6.40 4.24 1.19
C TYR A 118 -4.95 4.04 1.57
N LYS A 119 -4.06 4.83 0.96
CA LYS A 119 -2.66 4.95 1.32
C LYS A 119 -2.47 6.13 2.27
N CYS A 120 -1.75 5.94 3.35
CA CYS A 120 -1.40 7.01 4.30
C CYS A 120 -0.24 7.83 3.74
N LEU A 121 -0.47 9.11 3.48
CA LEU A 121 0.55 10.06 3.02
C LEU A 121 1.14 10.85 4.18
N SER A 122 0.34 11.11 5.23
CA SER A 122 0.80 11.76 6.45
C SER A 122 0.02 11.22 7.66
N ASN A 123 0.72 10.99 8.76
CA ASN A 123 0.17 10.45 10.01
C ASN A 123 0.18 11.46 11.15
N ASN A 124 0.29 12.75 10.84
CA ASN A 124 0.29 13.84 11.82
C ASN A 124 1.27 13.59 12.98
N TYR A 125 2.57 13.43 12.67
CA TYR A 125 3.63 13.16 13.64
C TYR A 125 3.36 11.91 14.51
N ARG A 126 2.84 10.83 13.89
CA ARG A 126 2.49 9.56 14.54
C ARG A 126 1.38 9.68 15.58
N SER A 127 0.48 10.63 15.39
CA SER A 127 -0.73 10.72 16.19
C SER A 127 -1.68 9.56 15.88
N PRO A 128 -2.50 9.11 16.84
CA PRO A 128 -3.53 8.10 16.57
C PRO A 128 -4.58 8.62 15.58
N SER A 129 -4.95 7.80 14.59
CA SER A 129 -6.05 8.11 13.67
C SER A 129 -7.39 7.88 14.39
N ILE A 130 -8.20 8.93 14.47
CA ILE A 130 -9.52 8.89 15.11
C ILE A 130 -10.66 9.16 14.13
N ILE A 131 -10.34 9.54 12.90
CA ILE A 131 -11.31 9.79 11.84
C ILE A 131 -11.05 8.84 10.67
N LYS A 132 -12.03 7.99 10.38
CA LYS A 132 -11.96 7.04 9.27
C LYS A 132 -11.95 7.80 7.93
N PRO A 133 -10.98 7.52 7.03
CA PRO A 133 -11.02 8.11 5.69
C PRO A 133 -12.25 7.63 4.93
N SER A 134 -12.83 8.51 4.12
CA SER A 134 -14.02 8.23 3.33
C SER A 134 -14.02 8.98 2.00
N GLY A 135 -14.78 8.47 1.04
CA GLY A 135 -14.88 9.02 -0.30
C GLY A 135 -13.80 8.50 -1.26
N THR A 136 -13.93 8.87 -2.53
CA THR A 136 -13.11 8.38 -3.64
C THR A 136 -12.44 9.53 -4.40
N SER A 137 -12.03 10.57 -3.67
CA SER A 137 -11.36 11.74 -4.26
C SER A 137 -10.04 11.34 -4.91
N VAL A 138 -9.79 11.87 -6.10
CA VAL A 138 -8.49 11.76 -6.80
C VAL A 138 -7.40 12.55 -6.06
N ASN A 139 -7.77 13.65 -5.41
CA ASN A 139 -6.84 14.41 -4.58
C ASN A 139 -6.73 13.80 -3.18
N PRO A 140 -5.60 13.97 -2.49
CA PRO A 140 -5.47 13.57 -1.10
C PRO A 140 -6.62 14.07 -0.24
N ILE A 141 -7.07 13.25 0.70
CA ILE A 141 -8.14 13.53 1.65
C ILE A 141 -7.49 13.83 2.99
N GLU A 142 -7.66 15.05 3.46
CA GLU A 142 -7.21 15.43 4.80
C GLU A 142 -8.35 15.25 5.80
N THR A 143 -8.09 14.47 6.85
CA THR A 143 -9.06 14.22 7.92
C THR A 143 -8.81 15.18 9.10
N PRO A 144 -9.85 15.53 9.90
CA PRO A 144 -9.69 16.47 11.01
C PRO A 144 -8.69 16.08 12.09
N ASP A 145 -8.25 14.84 12.13
CA ASP A 145 -7.17 14.34 12.99
C ASP A 145 -5.77 14.61 12.42
N GLY A 146 -5.69 15.30 11.28
CA GLY A 146 -4.43 15.69 10.61
C GLY A 146 -3.81 14.61 9.75
N TYR A 147 -4.46 13.47 9.57
CA TYR A 147 -4.03 12.49 8.61
C TYR A 147 -4.32 12.93 7.18
N LYS A 148 -3.41 12.58 6.25
CA LYS A 148 -3.63 12.70 4.81
C LYS A 148 -3.70 11.31 4.18
N TRP A 149 -4.80 11.02 3.53
CA TRP A 149 -5.07 9.75 2.89
C TRP A 149 -5.22 9.92 1.39
N LYS A 150 -4.67 8.99 0.62
CA LYS A 150 -4.89 8.89 -0.82
C LYS A 150 -5.79 7.70 -1.10
N TYR A 151 -6.95 7.93 -1.70
CA TYR A 151 -7.76 6.85 -2.24
C TYR A 151 -7.00 6.11 -3.33
N MET A 152 -6.98 4.78 -3.26
CA MET A 152 -6.29 3.93 -4.22
C MET A 152 -7.29 3.19 -5.11
N TYR A 153 -8.16 2.39 -4.51
CA TYR A 153 -9.17 1.63 -5.21
C TYR A 153 -10.27 1.16 -4.25
N THR A 154 -11.37 0.68 -4.84
CA THR A 154 -12.44 0.01 -4.10
C THR A 154 -12.44 -1.47 -4.47
N VAL A 155 -12.37 -2.37 -3.49
CA VAL A 155 -12.52 -3.81 -3.72
C VAL A 155 -13.93 -4.08 -4.17
N LYS A 156 -14.08 -4.65 -5.38
CA LYS A 156 -15.39 -5.00 -5.94
C LYS A 156 -16.05 -6.07 -5.08
N SER A 157 -17.37 -6.00 -4.92
CA SER A 157 -18.11 -6.97 -4.09
C SER A 157 -17.92 -8.43 -4.54
N THR A 158 -17.80 -8.67 -5.83
CA THR A 158 -17.51 -9.99 -6.39
C THR A 158 -16.15 -10.51 -5.96
N ASP A 159 -15.15 -9.65 -5.96
CA ASP A 159 -13.76 -10.00 -5.62
C ASP A 159 -13.62 -10.13 -4.10
N ALA A 160 -14.29 -9.27 -3.34
CA ALA A 160 -14.37 -9.39 -1.89
C ALA A 160 -14.96 -10.73 -1.48
N PHE A 161 -16.06 -11.15 -2.10
CA PHE A 161 -16.70 -12.42 -1.81
C PHE A 161 -15.84 -13.64 -2.17
N SER A 162 -15.07 -13.54 -3.27
CA SER A 162 -14.30 -14.68 -3.81
C SER A 162 -12.91 -14.80 -3.21
N PHE A 163 -12.26 -13.67 -2.87
CA PHE A 163 -10.82 -13.64 -2.60
C PHE A 163 -10.44 -12.94 -1.28
N MET A 164 -11.33 -12.14 -0.69
CA MET A 164 -11.00 -11.49 0.57
C MET A 164 -11.04 -12.49 1.73
N THR A 165 -10.00 -12.46 2.54
CA THR A 165 -9.88 -13.31 3.74
C THR A 165 -9.65 -12.42 4.98
N PRO A 166 -9.62 -13.01 6.18
CA PRO A 166 -9.19 -12.25 7.37
C PRO A 166 -7.78 -11.66 7.25
N ASN A 167 -6.91 -12.26 6.44
CA ASN A 167 -5.49 -11.92 6.35
C ASN A 167 -5.11 -11.20 5.04
N TYR A 168 -5.94 -11.27 3.99
CA TYR A 168 -5.60 -10.76 2.66
C TYR A 168 -6.78 -10.05 2.00
N ILE A 169 -6.45 -9.03 1.21
CA ILE A 169 -7.39 -8.31 0.34
C ILE A 169 -6.91 -8.35 -1.11
N PRO A 170 -7.83 -8.41 -2.09
CA PRO A 170 -7.51 -8.27 -3.50
C PRO A 170 -6.81 -6.94 -3.81
N CYS A 171 -5.78 -7.01 -4.66
CA CYS A 171 -5.06 -5.84 -5.15
C CYS A 171 -4.92 -5.93 -6.67
N TYR A 172 -5.38 -4.90 -7.38
CA TYR A 172 -5.32 -4.85 -8.84
C TYR A 172 -5.25 -3.41 -9.34
N THR A 173 -4.73 -3.27 -10.56
CA THR A 173 -4.72 -2.01 -11.30
C THR A 173 -5.87 -1.97 -12.30
N ALA A 174 -6.45 -0.80 -12.53
CA ALA A 174 -7.38 -0.61 -13.64
C ALA A 174 -6.61 -0.71 -14.97
N GLN A 175 -7.11 -1.54 -15.88
CA GLN A 175 -6.45 -1.84 -17.16
C GLN A 175 -6.93 -0.93 -18.30
N TYR A 176 -8.06 -0.29 -18.13
CA TYR A 176 -8.69 0.59 -19.12
C TYR A 176 -9.52 1.67 -18.42
N ASP A 177 -9.81 2.71 -19.16
CA ASP A 177 -10.68 3.81 -18.70
C ASP A 177 -12.13 3.33 -18.62
N ASP A 178 -12.59 3.13 -17.39
CA ASP A 178 -13.99 2.84 -17.08
C ASP A 178 -14.73 4.07 -16.53
N GLY A 179 -14.08 5.24 -16.50
CA GLY A 179 -14.56 6.46 -15.85
C GLY A 179 -14.57 6.40 -14.33
N GLY A 180 -14.04 5.33 -13.75
CA GLY A 180 -14.02 5.10 -12.30
C GLY A 180 -12.95 5.88 -11.57
N ALA A 181 -13.17 6.10 -10.27
CA ALA A 181 -12.23 6.83 -9.42
C ALA A 181 -10.84 6.18 -9.34
N GLN A 182 -10.77 4.85 -9.42
CA GLN A 182 -9.49 4.13 -9.46
C GLN A 182 -8.67 4.50 -10.69
N TRP A 183 -9.28 4.49 -11.89
CA TRP A 183 -8.61 4.88 -13.13
C TRP A 183 -8.09 6.31 -13.05
N LEU A 184 -8.93 7.24 -12.62
CA LEU A 184 -8.55 8.65 -12.47
C LEU A 184 -7.41 8.82 -11.48
N THR A 185 -7.42 8.08 -10.36
CA THR A 185 -6.35 8.10 -9.36
C THR A 185 -5.03 7.59 -9.95
N GLN A 186 -5.06 6.51 -10.74
CA GLN A 186 -3.87 5.98 -11.40
C GLN A 186 -3.30 6.95 -12.43
N GLN A 187 -4.18 7.59 -13.22
CA GLN A 187 -3.76 8.54 -14.25
C GLN A 187 -3.22 9.86 -13.66
N SER A 188 -3.67 10.24 -12.46
CA SER A 188 -3.21 11.44 -11.77
C SER A 188 -1.92 11.21 -10.98
N ALA A 189 -1.35 10.00 -10.99
CA ALA A 189 -0.13 9.71 -10.28
C ALA A 189 1.08 10.40 -10.95
N ILE A 190 1.77 11.22 -10.20
CA ILE A 190 3.01 11.89 -10.60
C ILE A 190 4.13 11.28 -9.73
N SER A 191 5.23 10.89 -10.36
CA SER A 191 6.36 10.33 -9.66
C SER A 191 7.18 11.41 -8.97
N GLY A 192 7.57 11.16 -7.72
CA GLY A 192 8.44 12.06 -6.96
C GLY A 192 7.76 13.37 -6.57
N THR A 193 6.50 13.32 -6.13
CA THR A 193 5.82 14.47 -5.52
C THR A 193 6.16 14.58 -4.05
N ILE A 194 6.22 15.82 -3.53
CA ILE A 194 6.33 16.08 -2.10
C ILE A 194 4.94 16.16 -1.50
N ASP A 195 4.59 15.17 -0.69
CA ASP A 195 3.26 15.05 -0.09
C ASP A 195 3.17 15.73 1.28
N ASN A 196 4.30 15.86 2.01
CA ASN A 196 4.35 16.47 3.33
C ASN A 196 5.70 17.12 3.64
N ILE A 197 5.70 18.16 4.48
CA ILE A 197 6.90 18.84 4.98
C ILE A 197 6.79 18.95 6.49
N TYR A 198 7.69 18.30 7.20
CA TYR A 198 7.76 18.34 8.66
C TYR A 198 8.63 19.49 9.14
N ILE A 199 8.15 20.21 10.15
CA ILE A 199 8.87 21.31 10.78
C ILE A 199 9.72 20.74 11.91
N THR A 200 11.03 20.86 11.80
CA THR A 200 11.97 20.51 12.87
C THR A 200 12.21 21.65 13.85
N ASP A 201 12.15 22.88 13.36
CA ASP A 201 12.25 24.11 14.16
C ASP A 201 11.41 25.21 13.49
N GLY A 202 10.34 25.62 14.14
CA GLY A 202 9.44 26.67 13.65
C GLY A 202 10.01 28.08 13.81
N GLY A 203 11.11 28.25 14.53
CA GLY A 203 11.69 29.55 14.81
C GLY A 203 10.76 30.50 15.57
N THR A 204 11.06 31.78 15.54
CA THR A 204 10.29 32.86 16.17
C THR A 204 10.39 34.14 15.39
N GLN A 205 9.53 35.15 15.69
CA GLN A 205 9.54 36.50 15.11
C GLN A 205 9.13 36.61 13.63
N TYR A 206 8.58 35.54 13.04
CA TYR A 206 7.92 35.65 11.74
C TYR A 206 6.58 36.35 11.85
N THR A 207 6.17 36.99 10.77
CA THR A 207 4.86 37.69 10.73
C THR A 207 4.08 37.29 9.50
N THR A 208 2.75 37.23 9.63
CA THR A 208 1.85 36.93 8.52
C THR A 208 1.86 38.02 7.43
N THR A 209 2.26 39.22 7.75
CA THR A 209 2.39 40.34 6.78
C THR A 209 3.66 40.24 5.93
N ASN A 210 4.68 39.55 6.41
CA ASN A 210 5.92 39.28 5.68
C ASN A 210 6.38 37.84 5.97
N PRO A 211 5.70 36.81 5.39
CA PRO A 211 6.05 35.44 5.62
C PRO A 211 7.42 35.09 5.01
N PRO A 212 8.16 34.16 5.61
CA PRO A 212 9.42 33.70 5.04
C PRO A 212 9.18 32.99 3.71
N THR A 213 10.12 33.11 2.79
CA THR A 213 10.14 32.35 1.56
C THR A 213 10.58 30.92 1.86
N ILE A 214 9.79 29.94 1.45
CA ILE A 214 10.16 28.53 1.53
C ILE A 214 10.99 28.18 0.29
N THR A 215 12.16 27.59 0.51
CA THR A 215 13.03 27.09 -0.55
C THR A 215 13.12 25.58 -0.41
N ILE A 216 12.70 24.85 -1.44
CA ILE A 216 12.82 23.40 -1.52
C ILE A 216 14.12 23.08 -2.26
N THR A 217 14.97 22.27 -1.66
CA THR A 217 16.22 21.80 -2.28
C THR A 217 16.16 20.30 -2.43
N GLY A 218 16.54 19.79 -3.59
CA GLY A 218 16.47 18.38 -3.92
C GLY A 218 16.82 18.17 -5.38
N ASP A 219 16.60 16.95 -5.87
CA ASP A 219 16.89 16.57 -7.25
C ASP A 219 15.66 16.72 -8.18
N GLY A 220 14.47 16.95 -7.62
CA GLY A 220 13.24 17.24 -8.35
C GLY A 220 13.03 18.71 -8.67
N THR A 221 11.87 19.05 -9.20
CA THR A 221 11.52 20.42 -9.64
C THR A 221 10.05 20.77 -9.36
N GLY A 222 9.78 22.08 -9.27
CA GLY A 222 8.42 22.62 -9.31
C GLY A 222 7.70 22.69 -7.98
N CYS A 223 8.20 22.11 -6.91
CA CYS A 223 7.51 22.19 -5.62
C CYS A 223 7.46 23.63 -5.10
N GLN A 224 6.26 24.05 -4.69
CA GLN A 224 5.99 25.37 -4.10
C GLN A 224 5.22 25.19 -2.80
N ALA A 225 5.66 25.90 -1.76
CA ALA A 225 5.05 25.83 -0.45
C ALA A 225 5.01 27.20 0.24
N VAL A 226 4.10 27.36 1.18
CA VAL A 226 3.95 28.58 1.99
C VAL A 226 3.89 28.23 3.47
N ALA A 227 4.51 29.07 4.29
CA ALA A 227 4.50 28.92 5.73
C ALA A 227 3.18 29.39 6.34
N VAL A 228 2.68 28.65 7.32
CA VAL A 228 1.62 29.07 8.24
C VAL A 228 2.27 29.56 9.52
N ILE A 229 1.98 30.78 9.92
CA ILE A 229 2.58 31.44 11.06
C ILE A 229 1.54 31.62 12.15
N ASP A 230 1.90 31.24 13.36
CA ASP A 230 1.14 31.57 14.54
C ASP A 230 1.40 33.03 14.92
N ASN A 231 0.34 33.85 14.94
CA ASN A 231 0.46 35.30 15.20
C ASN A 231 0.90 35.65 16.63
N ASP A 232 0.68 34.75 17.58
CA ASP A 232 0.99 35.02 18.99
C ASP A 232 2.47 34.73 19.29
N SER A 233 2.99 33.65 18.78
CA SER A 233 4.39 33.22 19.00
C SER A 233 5.35 33.70 17.90
N GLY A 234 4.84 34.01 16.72
CA GLY A 234 5.64 34.28 15.53
C GLY A 234 6.42 33.07 15.03
N ALA A 235 5.97 31.85 15.36
CA ALA A 235 6.57 30.61 14.91
C ALA A 235 5.85 30.07 13.67
N ILE A 236 6.58 29.31 12.83
CA ILE A 236 5.98 28.54 11.74
C ILE A 236 5.38 27.27 12.36
N THR A 237 4.08 27.07 12.19
CA THR A 237 3.34 25.91 12.74
C THR A 237 2.97 24.87 11.70
N ALA A 238 2.92 25.25 10.42
CA ALA A 238 2.71 24.33 9.31
C ALA A 238 3.33 24.89 8.03
N ILE A 239 3.56 24.02 7.06
CA ILE A 239 3.95 24.38 5.70
C ILE A 239 2.92 23.76 4.76
N ASN A 240 2.20 24.63 4.05
CA ASN A 240 1.20 24.20 3.08
C ASN A 240 1.83 24.09 1.70
N ILE A 241 1.77 22.90 1.11
CA ILE A 241 2.23 22.65 -0.25
C ILE A 241 1.16 23.17 -1.21
N ILE A 242 1.56 24.07 -2.11
CA ILE A 242 0.72 24.66 -3.16
C ILE A 242 0.84 23.87 -4.46
N ASP A 243 2.07 23.48 -4.78
CA ASP A 243 2.40 22.61 -5.90
C ASP A 243 3.34 21.51 -5.39
N PRO A 244 3.00 20.23 -5.51
CA PRO A 244 3.82 19.14 -4.98
C PRO A 244 5.10 18.90 -5.79
N GLY A 245 5.21 19.47 -7.01
CA GLY A 245 6.34 19.25 -7.90
C GLY A 245 6.40 17.83 -8.46
N GLU A 246 7.53 17.50 -9.06
CA GLU A 246 7.77 16.18 -9.66
C GLU A 246 9.26 15.80 -9.66
N GLY A 247 9.51 14.49 -9.76
CA GLY A 247 10.88 13.98 -9.98
C GLY A 247 11.79 13.99 -8.76
N TYR A 248 11.30 14.29 -7.56
CA TYR A 248 12.09 14.21 -6.35
C TYR A 248 12.35 12.76 -5.97
N THR A 249 13.63 12.42 -5.73
CA THR A 249 14.05 11.21 -5.02
C THR A 249 14.69 11.56 -3.69
N THR A 250 15.11 12.82 -3.54
CA THR A 250 15.60 13.43 -2.30
C THR A 250 15.14 14.89 -2.25
N ALA A 251 14.65 15.34 -1.10
CA ALA A 251 14.27 16.73 -0.83
C ALA A 251 14.57 17.14 0.62
#